data_1cdc9a5b24f6679653f20753902001b8
#
_entry.id   1cdc9a5b24f6679653f20753902001b8
#
_cell.length_a   1.000
_cell.length_b   1.000
_cell.length_c   1.000
_cell.angle_alpha   90.00
_cell.angle_beta   90.00
_cell.angle_gamma   90.00
#
_symmetry.space_group_name_H-M   'P 1'
#
loop_
_entity.id
_entity.type
_entity.pdbx_description
1 polymer ?
#
loop_
_entity_poly.entity_id
_entity_poly.type
_entity_poly.pdbx_seq_one_letter_code
_entity_poly.pdbx_strand_id
1 'polypeptide(L)'
;MSSRVLEMFKITNLRRLLLCGLLGLMLTGVVSCLKSPTQTPQLEFWTMELQPKFNNYFKDAIGKFEVANPGIKVNWVDIPWGAMQGKIQAAMGAKTAPDVVNLNPDFAIQLAARNAWLNLNPVLTKGENKEYLSNIWQAGTLDGKAFSLPWYLTTNVTIYNQELFTKAGVPKPPTTYQELAQVAKQIKDKTGKYAFFTTFVPEDSNDVLESMVQMGVQLTDKQGKAAFNTPAGKAAFQYWVDLYTQGLLPKEALTQGHKQGIQLYQAGETAMLSAGAPFINSIAQNAPQIAKFSAVAPQITGQTGKKSVAVMNLVIPRSTKTPDAAVKFALFITNATNQLAFAQASDTLPSNIKAVADYQAELESGNGKSALDRGKLISAEQLSQSEILIPPLKNLNVLKKAIYENLQAAMSGETTVEQAIANAATTWDAGI
;
A
#
# COMPACT_ATOMS: atom_id res chain seq x y z
N MET A 1 -2.66 -74.21 46.81
CA MET A 1 -3.61 -74.06 45.70
C MET A 1 -2.93 -74.39 44.42
N SER A 2 -3.48 -75.35 43.74
CA SER A 2 -2.90 -76.31 42.82
C SER A 2 -2.44 -75.72 41.46
N SER A 3 -1.32 -76.23 40.95
CA SER A 3 -0.65 -75.95 39.66
C SER A 3 -1.55 -76.07 38.44
N ARG A 4 -2.74 -76.68 38.55
CA ARG A 4 -3.72 -76.82 37.45
C ARG A 4 -4.48 -75.49 37.07
N VAL A 5 -4.57 -74.51 37.95
CA VAL A 5 -5.27 -73.24 37.70
C VAL A 5 -4.39 -72.31 36.87
N LEU A 6 -3.05 -72.41 36.98
CA LEU A 6 -2.12 -71.59 36.17
C LEU A 6 -2.02 -72.05 34.72
N GLU A 7 -2.20 -73.32 34.42
CA GLU A 7 -2.16 -73.81 33.00
C GLU A 7 -3.46 -73.49 32.25
N MET A 8 -4.62 -73.48 32.90
CA MET A 8 -5.86 -73.05 32.24
C MET A 8 -5.88 -71.57 31.86
N PHE A 9 -5.19 -70.69 32.62
CA PHE A 9 -5.09 -69.27 32.32
C PHE A 9 -4.15 -68.98 31.14
N LYS A 10 -3.13 -69.83 30.92
CA LYS A 10 -2.20 -69.66 29.77
C LYS A 10 -2.83 -70.07 28.44
N ILE A 11 -3.66 -71.12 28.44
CA ILE A 11 -4.28 -71.62 27.21
C ILE A 11 -5.41 -70.70 26.72
N THR A 12 -6.18 -70.07 27.63
CA THR A 12 -7.23 -69.11 27.29
C THR A 12 -6.68 -67.77 26.75
N ASN A 13 -5.55 -67.32 27.24
CA ASN A 13 -4.92 -66.10 26.72
C ASN A 13 -4.26 -66.30 25.37
N LEU A 14 -3.69 -67.47 25.08
CA LEU A 14 -3.08 -67.80 23.80
C LEU A 14 -4.13 -67.94 22.68
N ARG A 15 -5.33 -68.48 22.98
CA ARG A 15 -6.44 -68.54 22.01
C ARG A 15 -7.08 -67.18 21.76
N ARG A 16 -7.13 -66.28 22.74
CA ARG A 16 -7.58 -64.88 22.55
C ARG A 16 -6.59 -64.03 21.73
N LEU A 17 -5.28 -64.24 21.92
CA LEU A 17 -4.24 -63.57 21.10
C LEU A 17 -4.27 -64.06 19.64
N LEU A 18 -4.49 -65.34 19.38
CA LEU A 18 -4.61 -65.86 17.99
C LEU A 18 -5.92 -65.41 17.30
N LEU A 19 -7.04 -65.30 18.01
CA LEU A 19 -8.28 -64.74 17.43
C LEU A 19 -8.19 -63.24 17.15
N CYS A 20 -7.51 -62.45 17.99
CA CYS A 20 -7.28 -61.04 17.74
C CYS A 20 -6.28 -60.81 16.58
N GLY A 21 -5.28 -61.69 16.41
CA GLY A 21 -4.34 -61.64 15.30
C GLY A 21 -5.00 -61.97 13.94
N LEU A 22 -5.92 -62.91 13.90
CA LEU A 22 -6.67 -63.26 12.66
C LEU A 22 -7.73 -62.20 12.27
N LEU A 23 -8.40 -61.58 13.25
CA LEU A 23 -9.28 -60.43 12.97
C LEU A 23 -8.50 -59.16 12.51
N GLY A 24 -7.28 -58.96 13.04
CA GLY A 24 -6.40 -57.85 12.62
C GLY A 24 -5.91 -58.01 11.19
N LEU A 25 -5.64 -59.23 10.70
CA LEU A 25 -5.20 -59.48 9.33
C LEU A 25 -6.35 -59.41 8.29
N MET A 26 -7.60 -59.62 8.68
CA MET A 26 -8.74 -59.43 7.74
C MET A 26 -9.18 -57.98 7.60
N LEU A 27 -8.84 -57.09 8.57
CA LEU A 27 -9.13 -55.67 8.50
C LEU A 27 -8.10 -54.85 7.67
N THR A 28 -6.89 -55.39 7.40
CA THR A 28 -5.87 -54.73 6.62
C THR A 28 -6.04 -54.92 5.10
N GLY A 29 -6.92 -55.84 4.66
CA GLY A 29 -7.13 -56.11 3.24
C GLY A 29 -8.21 -55.27 2.53
N VAL A 30 -8.95 -54.42 3.25
CA VAL A 30 -10.06 -53.63 2.67
C VAL A 30 -9.77 -52.13 2.60
N VAL A 31 -8.61 -51.65 3.10
CA VAL A 31 -8.24 -50.22 3.09
C VAL A 31 -7.51 -49.80 1.78
N SER A 32 -7.38 -50.70 0.82
CA SER A 32 -6.62 -50.40 -0.40
C SER A 32 -7.52 -50.15 -1.62
N CYS A 33 -8.42 -49.18 -1.57
CA CYS A 33 -9.01 -48.48 -2.73
C CYS A 33 -10.04 -47.39 -2.35
N LEU A 34 -9.93 -46.78 -1.17
CA LEU A 34 -10.51 -45.44 -1.06
C LEU A 34 -9.50 -44.49 -1.68
N LYS A 35 -9.64 -44.17 -2.95
CA LYS A 35 -9.07 -42.92 -3.50
C LYS A 35 -9.47 -41.83 -2.51
N SER A 36 -8.51 -41.30 -1.76
CA SER A 36 -8.72 -40.04 -1.03
C SER A 36 -9.46 -39.10 -1.99
N PRO A 37 -10.56 -38.49 -1.61
CA PRO A 37 -11.15 -37.48 -2.45
C PRO A 37 -10.00 -36.54 -2.79
N THR A 38 -9.72 -36.41 -4.08
CA THR A 38 -8.76 -35.41 -4.57
C THR A 38 -9.26 -34.10 -4.01
N GLN A 39 -8.65 -33.63 -2.91
CA GLN A 39 -8.99 -32.32 -2.36
C GLN A 39 -8.81 -31.36 -3.49
N THR A 40 -9.87 -30.73 -3.91
CA THR A 40 -9.85 -29.67 -4.88
C THR A 40 -8.80 -28.67 -4.43
N PRO A 41 -7.78 -28.34 -5.22
CA PRO A 41 -6.75 -27.40 -4.82
C PRO A 41 -7.41 -26.12 -4.30
N GLN A 42 -7.21 -25.84 -3.04
CA GLN A 42 -7.71 -24.62 -2.39
C GLN A 42 -6.62 -23.57 -2.45
N LEU A 43 -6.84 -22.53 -3.25
CA LEU A 43 -5.98 -21.36 -3.34
C LEU A 43 -6.29 -20.43 -2.18
N GLU A 44 -5.30 -20.09 -1.38
CA GLU A 44 -5.45 -19.15 -0.28
C GLU A 44 -5.06 -17.73 -0.73
N PHE A 45 -6.03 -16.80 -0.65
CA PHE A 45 -5.86 -15.41 -1.04
C PHE A 45 -5.97 -14.49 0.19
N TRP A 46 -4.90 -13.76 0.52
CA TRP A 46 -4.88 -12.81 1.63
C TRP A 46 -4.98 -11.36 1.13
N THR A 47 -5.82 -10.57 1.83
CA THR A 47 -5.96 -9.12 1.59
C THR A 47 -5.75 -8.31 2.86
N MET A 48 -5.60 -6.98 2.71
CA MET A 48 -5.35 -6.04 3.80
C MET A 48 -6.57 -5.15 4.00
N GLU A 49 -7.37 -5.44 5.06
CA GLU A 49 -8.45 -4.59 5.56
C GLU A 49 -9.52 -4.23 4.51
N LEU A 50 -9.91 -5.23 3.69
CA LEU A 50 -10.95 -5.09 2.67
C LEU A 50 -12.32 -5.60 3.12
N GLN A 51 -12.38 -6.38 4.22
CA GLN A 51 -13.63 -6.79 4.84
C GLN A 51 -14.06 -5.77 5.91
N PRO A 52 -15.36 -5.63 6.18
CA PRO A 52 -16.50 -6.23 5.46
C PRO A 52 -16.92 -5.43 4.20
N LYS A 53 -16.27 -4.28 3.95
CA LYS A 53 -16.71 -3.28 2.95
C LYS A 53 -16.85 -3.85 1.55
N PHE A 54 -15.95 -4.76 1.15
CA PHE A 54 -15.90 -5.29 -0.22
C PHE A 54 -16.33 -6.75 -0.34
N ASN A 55 -17.05 -7.29 0.66
CA ASN A 55 -17.52 -8.69 0.66
C ASN A 55 -18.29 -9.06 -0.60
N ASN A 56 -19.19 -8.19 -1.06
CA ASN A 56 -20.02 -8.45 -2.24
C ASN A 56 -19.17 -8.53 -3.52
N TYR A 57 -18.20 -7.62 -3.67
CA TYR A 57 -17.28 -7.65 -4.80
C TYR A 57 -16.47 -8.94 -4.84
N PHE A 58 -15.84 -9.33 -3.73
CA PHE A 58 -15.01 -10.54 -3.70
C PHE A 58 -15.82 -11.82 -3.86
N LYS A 59 -17.01 -11.89 -3.29
CA LYS A 59 -17.91 -13.03 -3.50
C LYS A 59 -18.26 -13.21 -4.97
N ASP A 60 -18.55 -12.13 -5.68
CA ASP A 60 -18.87 -12.17 -7.12
C ASP A 60 -17.62 -12.52 -7.95
N ALA A 61 -16.50 -11.83 -7.74
CA ALA A 61 -15.26 -12.06 -8.49
C ALA A 61 -14.73 -13.48 -8.28
N ILE A 62 -14.66 -13.96 -7.04
CA ILE A 62 -14.22 -15.33 -6.73
C ILE A 62 -15.17 -16.34 -7.35
N GLY A 63 -16.49 -16.15 -7.25
CA GLY A 63 -17.47 -17.03 -7.86
C GLY A 63 -17.31 -17.13 -9.39
N LYS A 64 -17.09 -16.00 -10.07
CA LYS A 64 -16.81 -15.97 -11.52
C LYS A 64 -15.51 -16.69 -11.86
N PHE A 65 -14.46 -16.52 -11.07
CA PHE A 65 -13.21 -17.23 -11.26
C PHE A 65 -13.36 -18.74 -11.12
N GLU A 66 -14.05 -19.21 -10.07
CA GLU A 66 -14.28 -20.62 -9.80
C GLU A 66 -15.13 -21.31 -10.89
N VAL A 67 -16.14 -20.60 -11.43
CA VAL A 67 -16.95 -21.09 -12.56
C VAL A 67 -16.09 -21.24 -13.82
N ALA A 68 -15.22 -20.28 -14.10
CA ALA A 68 -14.33 -20.30 -15.26
C ALA A 68 -13.15 -21.28 -15.09
N ASN A 69 -12.87 -21.75 -13.89
CA ASN A 69 -11.75 -22.64 -13.56
C ASN A 69 -12.23 -23.82 -12.69
N PRO A 70 -12.98 -24.76 -13.25
CA PRO A 70 -13.45 -25.93 -12.51
C PRO A 70 -12.27 -26.68 -11.89
N GLY A 71 -12.37 -26.96 -10.60
CA GLY A 71 -11.31 -27.64 -9.85
C GLY A 71 -10.33 -26.69 -9.09
N ILE A 72 -10.54 -25.38 -9.14
CA ILE A 72 -9.85 -24.42 -8.25
C ILE A 72 -10.90 -23.80 -7.34
N LYS A 73 -10.62 -23.82 -6.02
CA LYS A 73 -11.41 -23.12 -5.01
C LYS A 73 -10.55 -22.03 -4.38
N VAL A 74 -11.14 -20.86 -4.09
CA VAL A 74 -10.44 -19.72 -3.49
C VAL A 74 -10.95 -19.49 -2.09
N ASN A 75 -10.05 -19.57 -1.11
CA ASN A 75 -10.28 -19.18 0.27
C ASN A 75 -9.77 -17.76 0.49
N TRP A 76 -10.68 -16.80 0.61
CA TRP A 76 -10.33 -15.41 0.86
C TRP A 76 -10.25 -15.11 2.35
N VAL A 77 -9.08 -14.66 2.79
CA VAL A 77 -8.78 -14.27 4.18
C VAL A 77 -8.37 -12.81 4.20
N ASP A 78 -9.06 -12.00 4.99
CA ASP A 78 -8.71 -10.60 5.18
C ASP A 78 -7.99 -10.38 6.51
N ILE A 79 -6.96 -9.54 6.49
CA ILE A 79 -6.06 -9.34 7.62
C ILE A 79 -6.01 -7.85 7.94
N PRO A 80 -6.15 -7.44 9.21
CA PRO A 80 -5.99 -6.06 9.60
C PRO A 80 -4.64 -5.50 9.18
N TRP A 81 -4.62 -4.24 8.74
CA TRP A 81 -3.43 -3.58 8.19
C TRP A 81 -2.21 -3.72 9.09
N GLY A 82 -2.35 -3.40 10.38
CA GLY A 82 -1.25 -3.48 11.35
C GLY A 82 -0.74 -4.89 11.66
N ALA A 83 -1.51 -5.95 11.32
CA ALA A 83 -1.14 -7.33 11.56
C ALA A 83 -0.47 -8.01 10.36
N MET A 84 -0.66 -7.48 9.13
CA MET A 84 -0.25 -8.14 7.89
C MET A 84 1.25 -8.44 7.86
N GLN A 85 2.11 -7.48 8.19
CA GLN A 85 3.55 -7.65 8.12
C GLN A 85 4.04 -8.81 8.99
N GLY A 86 3.63 -8.83 10.26
CA GLY A 86 4.00 -9.91 11.18
C GLY A 86 3.44 -11.26 10.74
N LYS A 87 2.19 -11.29 10.28
CA LYS A 87 1.51 -12.51 9.88
C LYS A 87 2.12 -13.13 8.62
N ILE A 88 2.41 -12.34 7.59
CA ILE A 88 3.04 -12.86 6.36
C ILE A 88 4.47 -13.34 6.63
N GLN A 89 5.26 -12.63 7.44
CA GLN A 89 6.60 -13.06 7.82
C GLN A 89 6.58 -14.38 8.59
N ALA A 90 5.68 -14.53 9.55
CA ALA A 90 5.50 -15.77 10.32
C ALA A 90 5.07 -16.94 9.43
N ALA A 91 4.09 -16.72 8.54
CA ALA A 91 3.60 -17.74 7.61
C ALA A 91 4.70 -18.20 6.64
N MET A 92 5.52 -17.27 6.14
CA MET A 92 6.66 -17.61 5.29
C MET A 92 7.72 -18.42 6.03
N GLY A 93 8.04 -18.04 7.26
CA GLY A 93 8.96 -18.79 8.13
C GLY A 93 8.47 -20.20 8.43
N ALA A 94 7.17 -20.37 8.67
CA ALA A 94 6.52 -21.65 8.91
C ALA A 94 6.24 -22.48 7.64
N LYS A 95 6.50 -21.95 6.44
CA LYS A 95 6.15 -22.56 5.14
C LYS A 95 4.64 -22.80 4.95
N THR A 96 3.83 -21.93 5.55
CA THR A 96 2.36 -21.91 5.48
C THR A 96 1.87 -20.61 4.83
N ALA A 97 2.70 -20.00 3.98
CA ALA A 97 2.33 -18.79 3.26
C ALA A 97 1.15 -19.06 2.33
N PRO A 98 0.21 -18.10 2.16
CA PRO A 98 -0.88 -18.21 1.20
C PRO A 98 -0.36 -18.25 -0.24
N ASP A 99 -1.25 -18.45 -1.20
CA ASP A 99 -0.88 -18.55 -2.61
C ASP A 99 -0.81 -17.19 -3.30
N VAL A 100 -1.70 -16.27 -2.94
CA VAL A 100 -1.72 -14.88 -3.44
C VAL A 100 -1.91 -13.92 -2.28
N VAL A 101 -1.14 -12.83 -2.24
CA VAL A 101 -1.21 -11.83 -1.16
C VAL A 101 -1.29 -10.43 -1.72
N ASN A 102 -2.25 -9.65 -1.22
CA ASN A 102 -2.28 -8.22 -1.42
C ASN A 102 -1.38 -7.53 -0.39
N LEU A 103 -0.41 -6.76 -0.86
CA LEU A 103 0.52 -6.02 -0.02
C LEU A 103 0.71 -4.58 -0.51
N ASN A 104 0.99 -3.69 0.45
CA ASN A 104 1.49 -2.36 0.14
C ASN A 104 2.92 -2.43 -0.43
N PRO A 105 3.43 -1.37 -1.07
CA PRO A 105 4.74 -1.38 -1.69
C PRO A 105 5.86 -1.74 -0.72
N ASP A 106 5.86 -1.16 0.48
CA ASP A 106 6.94 -1.31 1.45
C ASP A 106 7.10 -2.77 1.91
N PHE A 107 6.00 -3.46 2.21
CA PHE A 107 6.03 -4.86 2.61
C PHE A 107 6.39 -5.78 1.44
N ALA A 108 5.85 -5.49 0.25
CA ALA A 108 6.16 -6.26 -0.96
C ALA A 108 7.66 -6.22 -1.28
N ILE A 109 8.28 -5.04 -1.23
CA ILE A 109 9.69 -4.82 -1.54
C ILE A 109 10.63 -5.41 -0.49
N GLN A 110 10.35 -5.22 0.80
CA GLN A 110 11.16 -5.79 1.88
C GLN A 110 11.31 -7.30 1.75
N LEU A 111 10.25 -7.99 1.36
CA LEU A 111 10.26 -9.44 1.16
C LEU A 111 10.80 -9.82 -0.24
N ALA A 112 10.62 -8.99 -1.27
CA ALA A 112 11.26 -9.18 -2.58
C ALA A 112 12.78 -9.20 -2.46
N ALA A 113 13.35 -8.30 -1.65
CA ALA A 113 14.79 -8.25 -1.36
C ALA A 113 15.34 -9.56 -0.73
N ARG A 114 14.47 -10.32 -0.08
CA ARG A 114 14.77 -11.65 0.48
C ARG A 114 14.40 -12.79 -0.47
N ASN A 115 14.09 -12.47 -1.74
CA ASN A 115 13.68 -13.43 -2.77
C ASN A 115 12.47 -14.28 -2.36
N ALA A 116 11.51 -13.66 -1.68
CA ALA A 116 10.33 -14.32 -1.13
C ALA A 116 9.25 -14.61 -2.18
N TRP A 117 9.22 -13.84 -3.26
CA TRP A 117 8.17 -13.89 -4.27
C TRP A 117 8.56 -14.67 -5.53
N LEU A 118 7.57 -15.21 -6.20
CA LEU A 118 7.71 -15.82 -7.52
C LEU A 118 8.19 -14.75 -8.51
N ASN A 119 9.20 -15.08 -9.31
CA ASN A 119 9.57 -14.25 -10.45
C ASN A 119 8.52 -14.40 -11.56
N LEU A 120 7.85 -13.32 -11.90
CA LEU A 120 6.76 -13.33 -12.88
C LEU A 120 7.25 -13.30 -14.34
N ASN A 121 8.49 -12.88 -14.61
CA ASN A 121 9.01 -12.77 -15.98
C ASN A 121 8.86 -14.07 -16.80
N PRO A 122 9.24 -15.26 -16.27
CA PRO A 122 9.14 -16.49 -17.05
C PRO A 122 7.72 -17.04 -17.16
N VAL A 123 6.76 -16.57 -16.35
CA VAL A 123 5.38 -17.08 -16.34
C VAL A 123 4.40 -16.17 -17.09
N LEU A 124 4.74 -14.91 -17.32
CA LEU A 124 3.98 -13.96 -18.12
C LEU A 124 4.47 -13.98 -19.58
N THR A 125 4.08 -15.00 -20.32
CA THR A 125 4.62 -15.31 -21.65
C THR A 125 3.87 -14.64 -22.80
N LYS A 126 2.66 -14.13 -22.56
CA LYS A 126 1.78 -13.53 -23.58
C LYS A 126 1.84 -12.01 -23.61
N GLY A 127 2.76 -11.40 -22.84
CA GLY A 127 2.91 -9.96 -22.76
C GLY A 127 1.88 -9.30 -21.84
N GLU A 128 1.36 -10.03 -20.86
CA GLU A 128 0.37 -9.56 -19.88
C GLU A 128 0.88 -8.33 -19.09
N ASN A 129 2.20 -8.21 -18.94
CA ASN A 129 2.83 -7.03 -18.32
C ASN A 129 2.56 -5.72 -19.07
N LYS A 130 2.27 -5.79 -20.39
CA LYS A 130 1.95 -4.61 -21.21
C LYS A 130 0.53 -4.10 -21.01
N GLU A 131 -0.30 -4.84 -20.30
CA GLU A 131 -1.65 -4.40 -19.94
C GLU A 131 -1.66 -3.37 -18.80
N TYR A 132 -0.54 -3.20 -18.10
CA TYR A 132 -0.43 -2.27 -16.97
C TYR A 132 0.35 -1.01 -17.37
N LEU A 133 0.09 0.10 -16.65
CA LEU A 133 0.87 1.32 -16.77
C LEU A 133 2.36 1.01 -16.55
N SER A 134 3.22 1.36 -17.51
CA SER A 134 4.63 0.94 -17.53
C SER A 134 5.43 1.42 -16.33
N ASN A 135 5.21 2.67 -15.88
CA ASN A 135 5.82 3.25 -14.69
C ASN A 135 5.41 2.50 -13.40
N ILE A 136 4.14 2.06 -13.34
CA ILE A 136 3.60 1.29 -12.22
C ILE A 136 4.15 -0.14 -12.23
N TRP A 137 4.23 -0.77 -13.41
CA TRP A 137 4.83 -2.10 -13.55
C TRP A 137 6.29 -2.15 -13.10
N GLN A 138 7.07 -1.12 -13.47
CA GLN A 138 8.49 -1.04 -13.09
C GLN A 138 8.71 -0.99 -11.58
N ALA A 139 7.79 -0.40 -10.83
CA ALA A 139 7.86 -0.36 -9.38
C ALA A 139 7.70 -1.75 -8.71
N GLY A 140 7.08 -2.71 -9.41
CA GLY A 140 7.00 -4.12 -9.01
C GLY A 140 8.19 -4.96 -9.48
N THR A 141 9.32 -4.33 -9.85
CA THR A 141 10.51 -5.01 -10.37
C THR A 141 11.73 -4.69 -9.51
N LEU A 142 12.45 -5.71 -9.07
CA LEU A 142 13.70 -5.60 -8.32
C LEU A 142 14.77 -6.47 -8.97
N ASP A 143 15.94 -5.90 -9.22
CA ASP A 143 17.08 -6.58 -9.87
C ASP A 143 16.66 -7.28 -11.18
N GLY A 144 15.82 -6.63 -12.00
CA GLY A 144 15.31 -7.14 -13.27
C GLY A 144 14.24 -8.23 -13.16
N LYS A 145 13.79 -8.60 -11.95
CA LYS A 145 12.76 -9.62 -11.71
C LYS A 145 11.46 -8.92 -11.32
N ALA A 146 10.40 -9.11 -12.11
CA ALA A 146 9.06 -8.70 -11.71
C ALA A 146 8.57 -9.62 -10.59
N PHE A 147 8.25 -9.04 -9.44
CA PHE A 147 7.84 -9.77 -8.24
C PHE A 147 6.36 -9.55 -7.88
N SER A 148 5.67 -8.63 -8.54
CA SER A 148 4.28 -8.31 -8.25
C SER A 148 3.48 -7.96 -9.49
N LEU A 149 2.16 -8.15 -9.41
CA LEU A 149 1.17 -7.58 -10.32
C LEU A 149 0.57 -6.33 -9.64
N PRO A 150 0.62 -5.16 -10.28
CA PRO A 150 -0.04 -3.98 -9.74
C PRO A 150 -1.56 -4.17 -9.80
N TRP A 151 -2.25 -3.89 -8.71
CA TRP A 151 -3.70 -4.13 -8.63
C TRP A 151 -4.47 -2.82 -8.66
N TYR A 152 -4.53 -2.12 -7.53
CA TYR A 152 -5.20 -0.83 -7.46
C TYR A 152 -4.26 0.27 -6.97
N LEU A 153 -4.57 1.50 -7.39
CA LEU A 153 -3.76 2.66 -7.14
C LEU A 153 -4.52 3.67 -6.28
N THR A 154 -3.78 4.46 -5.52
CA THR A 154 -4.30 5.66 -4.87
C THR A 154 -3.39 6.83 -5.16
N THR A 155 -3.97 7.98 -5.46
CA THR A 155 -3.27 9.26 -5.56
C THR A 155 -3.86 10.24 -4.58
N ASN A 156 -3.07 11.19 -4.12
CA ASN A 156 -3.60 12.32 -3.38
C ASN A 156 -4.15 13.37 -4.34
N VAL A 157 -5.11 14.13 -3.86
CA VAL A 157 -5.57 15.40 -4.40
C VAL A 157 -5.41 16.48 -3.33
N THR A 158 -5.39 17.72 -3.72
CA THR A 158 -5.46 18.84 -2.77
C THR A 158 -6.93 19.16 -2.49
N ILE A 159 -7.42 18.74 -1.32
CA ILE A 159 -8.73 19.18 -0.81
C ILE A 159 -8.51 20.54 -0.15
N TYR A 160 -9.31 21.57 -0.51
CA TYR A 160 -9.10 22.91 0.02
C TYR A 160 -10.41 23.60 0.39
N ASN A 161 -10.33 24.48 1.40
CA ASN A 161 -11.43 25.25 1.92
C ASN A 161 -11.55 26.59 1.17
N GLN A 162 -12.52 26.71 0.28
CA GLN A 162 -12.76 27.90 -0.55
C GLN A 162 -13.05 29.15 0.27
N GLU A 163 -13.69 29.02 1.44
CA GLU A 163 -13.96 30.15 2.32
C GLU A 163 -12.67 30.76 2.88
N LEU A 164 -11.74 29.92 3.37
CA LEU A 164 -10.44 30.37 3.86
C LEU A 164 -9.58 30.97 2.75
N PHE A 165 -9.62 30.40 1.55
CA PHE A 165 -8.96 30.94 0.37
C PHE A 165 -9.49 32.33 -0.01
N THR A 166 -10.81 32.48 -0.03
CA THR A 166 -11.48 33.77 -0.29
C THR A 166 -11.13 34.82 0.78
N LYS A 167 -11.20 34.45 2.05
CA LYS A 167 -10.82 35.35 3.18
C LYS A 167 -9.36 35.77 3.12
N ALA A 168 -8.49 34.89 2.63
CA ALA A 168 -7.07 35.21 2.47
C ALA A 168 -6.76 35.97 1.15
N GLY A 169 -7.71 36.06 0.22
CA GLY A 169 -7.50 36.65 -1.09
C GLY A 169 -6.66 35.76 -2.03
N VAL A 170 -6.64 34.45 -1.78
CA VAL A 170 -5.97 33.46 -2.62
C VAL A 170 -6.91 32.97 -3.71
N PRO A 171 -6.63 33.23 -4.99
CA PRO A 171 -7.59 32.95 -6.06
C PRO A 171 -7.71 31.49 -6.45
N LYS A 172 -6.67 30.69 -6.22
CA LYS A 172 -6.59 29.27 -6.59
C LYS A 172 -5.62 28.51 -5.69
N PRO A 173 -5.78 27.18 -5.54
CA PRO A 173 -4.81 26.35 -4.84
C PRO A 173 -3.42 26.40 -5.50
N PRO A 174 -2.34 26.29 -4.70
CA PRO A 174 -0.98 26.22 -5.21
C PRO A 174 -0.76 24.93 -6.01
N THR A 175 0.07 25.00 -7.02
CA THR A 175 0.48 23.86 -7.85
C THR A 175 1.91 23.44 -7.62
N THR A 176 2.73 24.34 -7.03
CA THR A 176 4.13 24.10 -6.72
C THR A 176 4.43 24.36 -5.25
N TYR A 177 5.54 23.83 -4.76
CA TYR A 177 6.01 24.11 -3.38
C TYR A 177 6.34 25.59 -3.17
N GLN A 178 6.81 26.29 -4.20
CA GLN A 178 7.06 27.73 -4.10
C GLN A 178 5.74 28.51 -3.91
N GLU A 179 4.71 28.20 -4.71
CA GLU A 179 3.38 28.78 -4.54
C GLU A 179 2.77 28.41 -3.18
N LEU A 180 3.02 27.17 -2.71
CA LEU A 180 2.55 26.70 -1.40
C LEU A 180 3.09 27.57 -0.26
N ALA A 181 4.38 27.90 -0.27
CA ALA A 181 4.97 28.77 0.76
C ALA A 181 4.36 30.19 0.74
N GLN A 182 4.10 30.75 -0.45
CA GLN A 182 3.44 32.05 -0.58
C GLN A 182 1.99 32.01 -0.06
N VAL A 183 1.24 30.97 -0.44
CA VAL A 183 -0.14 30.75 0.02
C VAL A 183 -0.15 30.53 1.53
N ALA A 184 0.82 29.80 2.07
CA ALA A 184 0.93 29.55 3.52
C ALA A 184 1.08 30.85 4.30
N LYS A 185 1.96 31.73 3.84
CA LYS A 185 2.13 33.06 4.45
C LYS A 185 0.86 33.89 4.34
N GLN A 186 0.25 33.94 3.15
CA GLN A 186 -0.94 34.76 2.92
C GLN A 186 -2.14 34.30 3.76
N ILE A 187 -2.39 32.97 3.86
CA ILE A 187 -3.45 32.43 4.70
C ILE A 187 -3.18 32.74 6.16
N LYS A 188 -1.93 32.55 6.62
CA LYS A 188 -1.57 32.82 8.02
C LYS A 188 -1.76 34.28 8.38
N ASP A 189 -1.26 35.19 7.55
CA ASP A 189 -1.35 36.63 7.79
C ASP A 189 -2.80 37.16 7.80
N LYS A 190 -3.65 36.62 6.93
CA LYS A 190 -5.02 37.14 6.73
C LYS A 190 -6.07 36.46 7.60
N THR A 191 -5.84 35.21 8.02
CA THR A 191 -6.86 34.42 8.71
C THR A 191 -6.42 33.91 10.08
N GLY A 192 -5.12 33.98 10.40
CA GLY A 192 -4.53 33.35 11.58
C GLY A 192 -4.46 31.82 11.50
N LYS A 193 -5.06 31.20 10.46
CA LYS A 193 -5.08 29.75 10.26
C LYS A 193 -3.82 29.29 9.52
N TYR A 194 -3.60 27.99 9.47
CA TYR A 194 -2.54 27.41 8.68
C TYR A 194 -3.02 27.07 7.27
N ALA A 195 -2.10 27.08 6.29
CA ALA A 195 -2.46 26.65 4.94
C ALA A 195 -2.64 25.13 4.88
N PHE A 196 -1.76 24.38 5.55
CA PHE A 196 -1.75 22.93 5.50
C PHE A 196 -1.04 22.35 6.73
N PHE A 197 -1.08 21.04 6.84
CA PHE A 197 -0.31 20.25 7.79
C PHE A 197 0.49 19.19 6.99
N THR A 198 1.74 18.99 7.38
CA THR A 198 2.54 17.82 7.02
C THR A 198 3.21 17.28 8.27
N THR A 199 3.48 15.98 8.31
CA THR A 199 4.12 15.36 9.48
C THR A 199 5.61 15.13 9.23
N PHE A 200 6.40 15.37 10.26
CA PHE A 200 7.82 15.04 10.28
C PHE A 200 8.12 13.83 11.17
N VAL A 201 7.09 13.05 11.54
CA VAL A 201 7.24 11.78 12.26
C VAL A 201 7.69 10.69 11.27
N PRO A 202 8.87 10.08 11.45
CA PRO A 202 9.48 9.19 10.44
C PRO A 202 8.63 7.98 10.08
N GLU A 203 7.88 7.41 11.05
CA GLU A 203 7.11 6.19 10.86
C GLU A 203 5.75 6.43 10.20
N ASP A 204 5.30 7.69 10.11
CA ASP A 204 3.92 8.00 9.74
C ASP A 204 3.72 8.07 8.22
N SER A 205 4.47 8.93 7.52
CA SER A 205 4.28 9.13 6.07
C SER A 205 5.60 9.24 5.29
N ASN A 206 5.49 9.24 3.97
CA ASN A 206 6.62 9.47 3.07
C ASN A 206 6.62 10.91 2.50
N ASP A 207 5.69 11.75 2.90
CA ASP A 207 5.41 13.04 2.27
C ASP A 207 6.65 13.95 2.15
N VAL A 208 7.51 13.97 3.18
CA VAL A 208 8.74 14.77 3.15
C VAL A 208 9.73 14.22 2.13
N LEU A 209 9.95 12.90 2.08
CA LEU A 209 10.82 12.28 1.06
C LEU A 209 10.29 12.50 -0.35
N GLU A 210 8.97 12.33 -0.54
CA GLU A 210 8.31 12.59 -1.83
C GLU A 210 8.47 14.04 -2.26
N SER A 211 8.32 14.99 -1.33
CA SER A 211 8.53 16.40 -1.61
C SER A 211 9.98 16.71 -2.05
N MET A 212 10.96 16.07 -1.41
CA MET A 212 12.36 16.20 -1.82
C MET A 212 12.58 15.70 -3.26
N VAL A 213 12.04 14.51 -3.60
CA VAL A 213 12.12 13.98 -4.97
C VAL A 213 11.42 14.90 -5.96
N GLN A 214 10.26 15.44 -5.62
CA GLN A 214 9.53 16.41 -6.44
C GLN A 214 10.30 17.72 -6.62
N MET A 215 11.08 18.13 -5.61
CA MET A 215 12.00 19.29 -5.71
C MET A 215 13.30 18.98 -6.48
N GLY A 216 13.43 17.75 -7.06
CA GLY A 216 14.59 17.36 -7.87
C GLY A 216 15.74 16.73 -7.09
N VAL A 217 15.52 16.36 -5.82
CA VAL A 217 16.54 15.69 -4.99
C VAL A 217 16.57 14.20 -5.29
N GLN A 218 17.74 13.68 -5.61
CA GLN A 218 17.99 12.25 -5.66
C GLN A 218 18.28 11.73 -4.25
N LEU A 219 17.53 10.73 -3.78
CA LEU A 219 17.68 10.21 -2.41
C LEU A 219 18.92 9.33 -2.27
N THR A 220 19.12 8.38 -3.20
CA THR A 220 20.27 7.47 -3.20
C THR A 220 20.89 7.38 -4.57
N ASP A 221 22.18 7.10 -4.66
CA ASP A 221 22.87 6.78 -5.89
C ASP A 221 22.69 5.31 -6.32
N LYS A 222 23.35 4.90 -7.41
CA LYS A 222 23.28 3.53 -7.93
C LYS A 222 23.89 2.50 -6.98
N GLN A 223 24.76 2.91 -6.08
CA GLN A 223 25.39 2.09 -5.06
C GLN A 223 24.59 2.05 -3.76
N GLY A 224 23.48 2.78 -3.70
CA GLY A 224 22.63 2.90 -2.52
C GLY A 224 23.09 3.94 -1.50
N LYS A 225 24.20 4.67 -1.75
CA LYS A 225 24.71 5.72 -0.87
C LYS A 225 23.85 6.99 -0.95
N ALA A 226 23.98 7.85 0.08
CA ALA A 226 23.28 9.12 0.14
C ALA A 226 23.62 10.01 -1.06
N ALA A 227 22.62 10.38 -1.85
CA ALA A 227 22.74 11.31 -2.97
C ALA A 227 22.04 12.66 -2.71
N PHE A 228 21.44 12.83 -1.56
CA PHE A 228 20.65 14.02 -1.22
C PHE A 228 21.47 15.13 -0.58
N ASN A 229 22.71 14.93 -0.12
CA ASN A 229 23.57 15.99 0.42
C ASN A 229 24.17 16.83 -0.71
N THR A 230 23.33 17.61 -1.35
CA THR A 230 23.60 18.45 -2.51
C THR A 230 23.01 19.84 -2.30
N PRO A 231 23.32 20.84 -3.18
CA PRO A 231 22.64 22.15 -3.12
C PRO A 231 21.11 22.03 -3.19
N ALA A 232 20.57 21.12 -4.05
CA ALA A 232 19.13 20.88 -4.14
C ALA A 232 18.55 20.28 -2.84
N GLY A 233 19.26 19.32 -2.23
CA GLY A 233 18.83 18.74 -0.95
C GLY A 233 18.87 19.77 0.18
N LYS A 234 19.91 20.61 0.26
CA LYS A 234 19.98 21.72 1.22
C LYS A 234 18.81 22.70 1.02
N ALA A 235 18.49 23.03 -0.21
CA ALA A 235 17.34 23.90 -0.51
C ALA A 235 16.02 23.28 -0.08
N ALA A 236 15.84 21.95 -0.24
CA ALA A 236 14.65 21.25 0.21
C ALA A 236 14.54 21.21 1.77
N PHE A 237 15.66 21.01 2.47
CA PHE A 237 15.69 21.12 3.93
C PHE A 237 15.36 22.54 4.38
N GLN A 238 16.01 23.56 3.77
CA GLN A 238 15.77 24.96 4.10
C GLN A 238 14.30 25.35 3.87
N TYR A 239 13.66 24.86 2.81
CA TYR A 239 12.24 25.09 2.55
C TYR A 239 11.35 24.69 3.73
N TRP A 240 11.54 23.50 4.28
CA TRP A 240 10.76 23.02 5.39
C TRP A 240 11.12 23.74 6.72
N VAL A 241 12.39 24.00 6.94
CA VAL A 241 12.87 24.79 8.11
C VAL A 241 12.27 26.20 8.08
N ASP A 242 12.27 26.87 6.92
CA ASP A 242 11.72 28.22 6.79
C ASP A 242 10.22 28.25 7.07
N LEU A 243 9.45 27.29 6.56
CA LEU A 243 8.01 27.20 6.84
C LEU A 243 7.73 27.03 8.33
N TYR A 244 8.51 26.19 9.00
CA TYR A 244 8.31 25.94 10.43
C TYR A 244 8.75 27.13 11.30
N THR A 245 9.94 27.66 11.07
CA THR A 245 10.50 28.77 11.87
C THR A 245 9.74 30.08 11.69
N GLN A 246 9.13 30.29 10.50
CA GLN A 246 8.22 31.42 10.25
C GLN A 246 6.81 31.21 10.87
N GLY A 247 6.55 30.08 11.53
CA GLY A 247 5.25 29.76 12.12
C GLY A 247 4.15 29.49 11.10
N LEU A 248 4.53 29.06 9.89
CA LEU A 248 3.60 28.72 8.81
C LEU A 248 3.13 27.26 8.87
N LEU A 249 3.76 26.43 9.70
CA LEU A 249 3.34 25.08 10.05
C LEU A 249 2.92 25.01 11.53
N PRO A 250 1.92 24.18 11.88
CA PRO A 250 1.60 23.88 13.27
C PRO A 250 2.80 23.25 13.99
N LYS A 251 2.98 23.58 15.28
CA LYS A 251 4.07 23.00 16.09
C LYS A 251 3.98 21.48 16.21
N GLU A 252 2.75 20.96 16.18
CA GLU A 252 2.42 19.54 16.24
C GLU A 252 2.97 18.74 15.04
N ALA A 253 3.38 19.40 13.96
CA ALA A 253 4.01 18.78 12.79
C ALA A 253 5.24 17.92 13.13
N LEU A 254 5.98 18.28 14.18
CA LEU A 254 7.15 17.53 14.63
C LEU A 254 6.80 16.25 15.42
N THR A 255 5.61 16.16 16.00
CA THR A 255 5.27 15.12 16.98
C THR A 255 3.99 14.33 16.65
N GLN A 256 3.15 14.86 15.77
CA GLN A 256 1.86 14.25 15.41
C GLN A 256 1.86 13.75 13.96
N GLY A 257 1.21 12.60 13.74
CA GLY A 257 1.09 11.98 12.44
C GLY A 257 0.01 12.63 11.55
N HIS A 258 -0.15 12.12 10.35
CA HIS A 258 -1.09 12.64 9.33
C HIS A 258 -2.55 12.73 9.81
N LYS A 259 -2.96 11.90 10.78
CA LYS A 259 -4.30 11.98 11.39
C LYS A 259 -4.58 13.35 12.00
N GLN A 260 -3.57 14.01 12.54
CA GLN A 260 -3.67 15.38 13.06
C GLN A 260 -4.04 16.36 11.94
N GLY A 261 -3.44 16.21 10.75
CA GLY A 261 -3.77 17.02 9.57
C GLY A 261 -5.24 16.91 9.16
N ILE A 262 -5.79 15.69 9.20
CA ILE A 262 -7.21 15.44 8.93
C ILE A 262 -8.08 16.17 9.97
N GLN A 263 -7.76 16.06 11.25
CA GLN A 263 -8.49 16.71 12.33
C GLN A 263 -8.44 18.23 12.23
N LEU A 264 -7.28 18.80 11.94
CA LEU A 264 -7.10 20.24 11.75
C LEU A 264 -7.92 20.76 10.56
N TYR A 265 -7.96 20.02 9.44
CA TYR A 265 -8.80 20.42 8.32
C TYR A 265 -10.29 20.35 8.66
N GLN A 266 -10.76 19.30 9.31
CA GLN A 266 -12.14 19.12 9.75
C GLN A 266 -12.54 20.17 10.80
N ALA A 267 -11.59 20.68 11.59
CA ALA A 267 -11.81 21.76 12.52
C ALA A 267 -11.76 23.18 11.87
N GLY A 268 -11.39 23.28 10.59
CA GLY A 268 -11.17 24.55 9.91
C GLY A 268 -9.91 25.30 10.35
N GLU A 269 -8.94 24.59 10.95
CA GLU A 269 -7.66 25.15 11.38
C GLU A 269 -6.61 25.12 10.26
N THR A 270 -6.79 24.27 9.23
CA THR A 270 -6.00 24.29 8.01
C THR A 270 -6.89 24.53 6.80
N ALA A 271 -6.34 25.21 5.79
CA ALA A 271 -7.06 25.54 4.57
C ALA A 271 -6.95 24.46 3.49
N MET A 272 -5.98 23.54 3.60
CA MET A 272 -5.77 22.44 2.66
C MET A 272 -5.47 21.14 3.39
N LEU A 273 -5.83 20.04 2.73
CA LEU A 273 -5.51 18.67 3.12
C LEU A 273 -5.05 17.90 1.85
N SER A 274 -3.87 17.30 1.90
CA SER A 274 -3.43 16.32 0.90
C SER A 274 -3.98 14.95 1.29
N ALA A 275 -4.90 14.41 0.51
CA ALA A 275 -5.52 13.10 0.79
C ALA A 275 -6.12 12.51 -0.48
N GLY A 276 -6.43 11.21 -0.47
CA GLY A 276 -7.20 10.58 -1.54
C GLY A 276 -8.61 11.17 -1.66
N ALA A 277 -9.16 11.22 -2.86
CA ALA A 277 -10.51 11.77 -3.12
C ALA A 277 -11.61 11.20 -2.21
N PRO A 278 -11.61 9.91 -1.82
CA PRO A 278 -12.63 9.36 -0.90
C PRO A 278 -12.70 10.04 0.48
N PHE A 279 -11.65 10.75 0.91
CA PHE A 279 -11.69 11.52 2.16
C PHE A 279 -12.75 12.64 2.17
N ILE A 280 -13.20 13.08 1.01
CA ILE A 280 -14.31 14.05 0.88
C ILE A 280 -15.57 13.54 1.57
N ASN A 281 -15.87 12.22 1.46
CA ASN A 281 -17.00 11.60 2.15
C ASN A 281 -16.81 11.63 3.68
N SER A 282 -15.60 11.35 4.14
CA SER A 282 -15.29 11.43 5.57
C SER A 282 -15.41 12.86 6.11
N ILE A 283 -15.00 13.86 5.34
CA ILE A 283 -15.17 15.27 5.71
C ILE A 283 -16.67 15.63 5.74
N ALA A 284 -17.45 15.16 4.76
CA ALA A 284 -18.89 15.41 4.72
C ALA A 284 -19.63 14.80 5.93
N GLN A 285 -19.19 13.64 6.40
CA GLN A 285 -19.78 12.96 7.56
C GLN A 285 -19.34 13.59 8.88
N ASN A 286 -18.05 13.89 9.05
CA ASN A 286 -17.49 14.32 10.34
C ASN A 286 -17.49 15.84 10.54
N ALA A 287 -17.46 16.61 9.45
CA ALA A 287 -17.37 18.08 9.46
C ALA A 287 -18.24 18.70 8.33
N PRO A 288 -19.58 18.52 8.34
CA PRO A 288 -20.44 18.96 7.26
C PRO A 288 -20.39 20.49 7.04
N GLN A 289 -20.07 21.27 8.07
CA GLN A 289 -19.87 22.73 7.98
C GLN A 289 -18.61 23.08 7.14
N ILE A 290 -17.58 22.25 7.15
CA ILE A 290 -16.35 22.41 6.35
C ILE A 290 -16.56 21.85 4.94
N ALA A 291 -17.26 20.73 4.83
CA ALA A 291 -17.55 20.08 3.55
C ALA A 291 -18.23 21.00 2.54
N LYS A 292 -19.10 21.92 3.00
CA LYS A 292 -19.79 22.92 2.17
C LYS A 292 -18.84 23.81 1.38
N PHE A 293 -17.67 24.06 1.92
CA PHE A 293 -16.64 24.91 1.32
C PHE A 293 -15.47 24.10 0.75
N SER A 294 -15.50 22.76 0.87
CA SER A 294 -14.43 21.91 0.38
C SER A 294 -14.53 21.72 -1.13
N ALA A 295 -13.45 22.02 -1.81
CA ALA A 295 -13.24 21.75 -3.23
C ALA A 295 -11.94 20.97 -3.43
N VAL A 296 -11.68 20.54 -4.66
CA VAL A 296 -10.54 19.71 -5.00
C VAL A 296 -9.70 20.33 -6.11
N ALA A 297 -8.40 20.09 -6.04
CA ALA A 297 -7.41 20.48 -7.04
C ALA A 297 -6.39 19.35 -7.22
N PRO A 298 -5.58 19.38 -8.31
CA PRO A 298 -4.50 18.43 -8.48
C PRO A 298 -3.50 18.44 -7.32
N GLN A 299 -2.74 17.36 -7.20
CA GLN A 299 -1.62 17.25 -6.24
C GLN A 299 -0.59 18.35 -6.51
N ILE A 300 -0.07 18.92 -5.42
CA ILE A 300 1.05 19.87 -5.47
C ILE A 300 2.30 19.11 -5.91
N THR A 301 3.06 19.71 -6.81
CA THR A 301 4.33 19.16 -7.33
C THR A 301 5.47 20.14 -7.15
N GLY A 302 6.70 19.67 -7.36
CA GLY A 302 7.87 20.51 -7.45
C GLY A 302 8.29 20.76 -8.89
N GLN A 303 9.57 21.05 -9.08
CA GLN A 303 10.17 21.34 -10.38
C GLN A 303 10.06 20.19 -11.39
N THR A 304 9.98 18.95 -10.90
CA THR A 304 9.89 17.76 -11.74
C THR A 304 8.51 17.57 -12.39
N GLY A 305 7.48 18.22 -11.87
CA GLY A 305 6.09 18.03 -12.29
C GLY A 305 5.52 16.65 -11.93
N LYS A 306 6.31 15.78 -11.29
CA LYS A 306 5.93 14.41 -10.92
C LYS A 306 4.93 14.40 -9.80
N LYS A 307 3.95 13.51 -9.89
CA LYS A 307 2.93 13.27 -8.88
C LYS A 307 3.15 11.92 -8.21
N SER A 308 2.85 11.84 -6.93
CA SER A 308 2.94 10.59 -6.18
C SER A 308 1.75 9.68 -6.45
N VAL A 309 2.02 8.37 -6.54
CA VAL A 309 1.02 7.32 -6.58
C VAL A 309 1.45 6.17 -5.69
N ALA A 310 0.54 5.67 -4.87
CA ALA A 310 0.72 4.43 -4.13
C ALA A 310 0.08 3.26 -4.88
N VAL A 311 0.75 2.11 -4.87
CA VAL A 311 0.35 0.90 -5.60
C VAL A 311 0.13 -0.24 -4.62
N MET A 312 -1.07 -0.77 -4.58
CA MET A 312 -1.29 -2.05 -3.88
C MET A 312 -1.03 -3.20 -4.84
N ASN A 313 -0.20 -4.12 -4.41
CA ASN A 313 0.35 -5.18 -5.23
C ASN A 313 -0.28 -6.53 -4.90
N LEU A 314 -0.41 -7.41 -5.89
CA LEU A 314 -0.56 -8.84 -5.68
C LEU A 314 0.79 -9.50 -5.86
N VAL A 315 1.24 -10.23 -4.83
CA VAL A 315 2.46 -11.02 -4.84
C VAL A 315 2.15 -12.49 -4.66
N ILE A 316 3.00 -13.36 -5.19
CA ILE A 316 2.86 -14.80 -5.12
C ILE A 316 4.08 -15.36 -4.37
N PRO A 317 3.91 -15.93 -3.17
CA PRO A 317 5.01 -16.56 -2.47
C PRO A 317 5.67 -17.67 -3.29
N ARG A 318 6.99 -17.71 -3.32
CA ARG A 318 7.74 -18.79 -4.00
C ARG A 318 7.47 -20.19 -3.42
N SER A 319 6.97 -20.24 -2.21
CA SER A 319 6.62 -21.49 -1.52
C SER A 319 5.23 -22.01 -1.87
N THR A 320 4.46 -21.32 -2.70
CA THR A 320 3.15 -21.81 -3.15
C THR A 320 3.28 -23.20 -3.80
N LYS A 321 2.31 -24.05 -3.52
CA LYS A 321 2.23 -25.39 -4.10
C LYS A 321 1.42 -25.39 -5.40
N THR A 322 0.76 -24.29 -5.72
CA THR A 322 -0.15 -24.12 -6.86
C THR A 322 0.20 -22.89 -7.70
N PRO A 323 1.47 -22.73 -8.17
CA PRO A 323 1.92 -21.49 -8.82
C PRO A 323 1.09 -21.12 -10.04
N ASP A 324 0.71 -22.07 -10.87
CA ASP A 324 -0.09 -21.81 -12.08
C ASP A 324 -1.50 -21.30 -11.73
N ALA A 325 -2.12 -21.89 -10.71
CA ALA A 325 -3.43 -21.44 -10.23
C ALA A 325 -3.34 -20.05 -9.59
N ALA A 326 -2.27 -19.79 -8.82
CA ALA A 326 -2.01 -18.50 -8.18
C ALA A 326 -1.80 -17.39 -9.22
N VAL A 327 -0.97 -17.62 -10.24
CA VAL A 327 -0.75 -16.68 -11.35
C VAL A 327 -2.06 -16.43 -12.10
N LYS A 328 -2.82 -17.49 -12.43
CA LYS A 328 -4.09 -17.38 -13.12
C LYS A 328 -5.11 -16.55 -12.34
N PHE A 329 -5.19 -16.76 -11.02
CA PHE A 329 -6.08 -15.99 -10.15
C PHE A 329 -5.62 -14.54 -10.03
N ALA A 330 -4.34 -14.29 -9.84
CA ALA A 330 -3.79 -12.94 -9.72
C ALA A 330 -4.02 -12.13 -11.02
N LEU A 331 -3.79 -12.73 -12.20
CA LEU A 331 -4.11 -12.12 -13.49
C LEU A 331 -5.62 -11.89 -13.68
N PHE A 332 -6.46 -12.79 -13.19
CA PHE A 332 -7.91 -12.61 -13.25
C PHE A 332 -8.36 -11.41 -12.41
N ILE A 333 -7.87 -11.29 -11.16
CA ILE A 333 -8.20 -10.17 -10.27
C ILE A 333 -7.68 -8.84 -10.85
N THR A 334 -6.54 -8.85 -11.54
CA THR A 334 -5.90 -7.64 -12.08
C THR A 334 -6.20 -7.37 -13.54
N ASN A 335 -7.12 -8.10 -14.19
CA ASN A 335 -7.55 -7.81 -15.54
C ASN A 335 -8.41 -6.52 -15.60
N ALA A 336 -8.62 -6.00 -16.81
CA ALA A 336 -9.34 -4.74 -17.01
C ALA A 336 -10.74 -4.73 -16.39
N THR A 337 -11.52 -5.79 -16.59
CA THR A 337 -12.90 -5.89 -16.10
C THR A 337 -12.97 -5.89 -14.57
N ASN A 338 -12.14 -6.69 -13.91
CA ASN A 338 -12.16 -6.79 -12.45
C ASN A 338 -11.53 -5.58 -11.76
N GLN A 339 -10.50 -4.98 -12.36
CA GLN A 339 -9.94 -3.73 -11.83
C GLN A 339 -10.92 -2.56 -11.95
N LEU A 340 -11.63 -2.43 -13.06
CA LEU A 340 -12.67 -1.42 -13.23
C LEU A 340 -13.76 -1.60 -12.18
N ALA A 341 -14.28 -2.81 -12.03
CA ALA A 341 -15.31 -3.11 -11.03
C ALA A 341 -14.84 -2.86 -9.59
N PHE A 342 -13.56 -3.14 -9.29
CA PHE A 342 -13.01 -2.83 -7.97
C PHE A 342 -12.82 -1.32 -7.76
N ALA A 343 -12.33 -0.59 -8.77
CA ALA A 343 -12.19 0.86 -8.72
C ALA A 343 -13.54 1.55 -8.45
N GLN A 344 -14.62 1.10 -9.12
CA GLN A 344 -15.98 1.58 -8.89
C GLN A 344 -16.48 1.28 -7.45
N ALA A 345 -16.18 0.09 -6.93
CA ALA A 345 -16.62 -0.32 -5.60
C ALA A 345 -15.83 0.36 -4.47
N SER A 346 -14.54 0.65 -4.70
CA SER A 346 -13.61 1.10 -3.67
C SER A 346 -13.26 2.59 -3.73
N ASP A 347 -13.64 3.29 -4.81
CA ASP A 347 -13.21 4.66 -5.11
C ASP A 347 -11.68 4.78 -5.27
N THR A 348 -11.00 3.68 -5.65
CA THR A 348 -9.58 3.66 -5.99
C THR A 348 -9.38 3.77 -7.50
N LEU A 349 -8.14 3.68 -7.97
CA LEU A 349 -7.81 3.76 -9.38
C LEU A 349 -7.30 2.40 -9.88
N PRO A 350 -7.62 1.99 -11.10
CA PRO A 350 -7.04 0.80 -11.70
C PRO A 350 -5.60 1.03 -12.14
N SER A 351 -4.81 -0.03 -12.26
CA SER A 351 -3.46 -0.03 -12.84
C SER A 351 -3.43 -0.56 -14.27
N ASN A 352 -4.47 -1.28 -14.69
CA ASN A 352 -4.63 -1.80 -16.04
C ASN A 352 -5.01 -0.66 -16.99
N ILE A 353 -4.29 -0.52 -18.11
CA ILE A 353 -4.42 0.59 -19.06
C ILE A 353 -5.86 0.74 -19.57
N LYS A 354 -6.49 -0.40 -19.95
CA LYS A 354 -7.86 -0.37 -20.45
C LYS A 354 -8.84 0.03 -19.35
N ALA A 355 -8.67 -0.50 -18.14
CA ALA A 355 -9.52 -0.14 -17.01
C ALA A 355 -9.39 1.34 -16.64
N VAL A 356 -8.19 1.94 -16.73
CA VAL A 356 -7.99 3.38 -16.53
C VAL A 356 -8.80 4.18 -17.55
N ALA A 357 -8.70 3.83 -18.83
CA ALA A 357 -9.42 4.54 -19.90
C ALA A 357 -10.94 4.41 -19.73
N ASP A 358 -11.43 3.21 -19.43
CA ASP A 358 -12.86 2.97 -19.22
C ASP A 358 -13.37 3.76 -17.98
N TYR A 359 -12.59 3.78 -16.89
CA TYR A 359 -12.93 4.51 -15.66
C TYR A 359 -12.97 6.04 -15.88
N GLN A 360 -12.01 6.60 -16.61
CA GLN A 360 -12.01 8.01 -16.98
C GLN A 360 -13.23 8.37 -17.82
N ALA A 361 -13.54 7.58 -18.84
CA ALA A 361 -14.71 7.82 -19.70
C ALA A 361 -16.04 7.78 -18.91
N GLU A 362 -16.16 6.88 -17.94
CA GLU A 362 -17.32 6.82 -17.04
C GLU A 362 -17.43 8.09 -16.18
N LEU A 363 -16.32 8.54 -15.58
CA LEU A 363 -16.29 9.75 -14.75
C LEU A 363 -16.61 11.02 -15.56
N GLU A 364 -16.11 11.12 -16.78
CA GLU A 364 -16.40 12.25 -17.71
C GLU A 364 -17.86 12.25 -18.16
N SER A 365 -18.43 11.08 -18.45
CA SER A 365 -19.84 10.95 -18.87
C SER A 365 -20.83 11.18 -17.73
N GLY A 366 -20.37 10.99 -16.49
CA GLY A 366 -21.13 11.30 -15.28
C GLY A 366 -21.34 12.81 -15.15
N ASN A 367 -22.37 13.20 -14.41
CA ASN A 367 -22.70 14.63 -14.23
C ASN A 367 -21.64 15.41 -13.40
N GLY A 368 -20.54 14.80 -12.95
CA GLY A 368 -19.33 15.38 -12.34
C GLY A 368 -19.55 16.49 -11.30
N LYS A 369 -20.75 16.58 -10.71
CA LYS A 369 -21.20 17.73 -9.93
C LYS A 369 -20.70 17.73 -8.49
N SER A 370 -20.42 16.56 -7.92
CA SER A 370 -19.95 16.48 -6.55
C SER A 370 -18.43 16.74 -6.44
N ALA A 371 -17.97 17.19 -5.28
CA ALA A 371 -16.54 17.33 -5.01
C ALA A 371 -15.82 15.97 -5.10
N LEU A 372 -16.50 14.88 -4.72
CA LEU A 372 -15.96 13.52 -4.84
C LEU A 372 -15.75 13.12 -6.30
N ASP A 373 -16.75 13.29 -7.17
CA ASP A 373 -16.62 12.92 -8.59
C ASP A 373 -15.51 13.71 -9.27
N ARG A 374 -15.42 15.00 -8.96
CA ARG A 374 -14.32 15.84 -9.45
C ARG A 374 -12.97 15.39 -8.92
N GLY A 375 -12.89 14.99 -7.64
CA GLY A 375 -11.68 14.44 -7.04
C GLY A 375 -11.24 13.14 -7.69
N LYS A 376 -12.19 12.24 -7.99
CA LYS A 376 -11.92 10.99 -8.73
C LYS A 376 -11.41 11.25 -10.15
N LEU A 377 -12.04 12.19 -10.85
CA LEU A 377 -11.61 12.57 -12.21
C LEU A 377 -10.19 13.14 -12.19
N ILE A 378 -9.89 14.10 -11.31
CA ILE A 378 -8.54 14.64 -11.14
C ILE A 378 -7.54 13.53 -10.80
N SER A 379 -7.91 12.60 -9.91
CA SER A 379 -7.08 11.45 -9.54
C SER A 379 -6.75 10.57 -10.75
N ALA A 380 -7.73 10.31 -11.61
CA ALA A 380 -7.54 9.50 -12.81
C ALA A 380 -6.71 10.25 -13.90
N GLU A 381 -6.99 11.53 -14.14
CA GLU A 381 -6.26 12.36 -15.12
C GLU A 381 -4.77 12.50 -14.79
N GLN A 382 -4.44 12.61 -13.50
CA GLN A 382 -3.04 12.80 -13.10
C GLN A 382 -2.20 11.51 -13.12
N LEU A 383 -2.79 10.32 -13.36
CA LEU A 383 -2.05 9.05 -13.45
C LEU A 383 -0.98 9.05 -14.54
N SER A 384 -1.20 9.75 -15.65
CA SER A 384 -0.22 9.88 -16.73
C SER A 384 1.07 10.61 -16.29
N GLN A 385 1.00 11.43 -15.24
CA GLN A 385 2.11 12.17 -14.63
C GLN A 385 2.55 11.60 -13.27
N SER A 386 1.93 10.50 -12.85
CA SER A 386 2.18 9.91 -11.54
C SER A 386 3.26 8.86 -11.61
N GLU A 387 4.12 8.84 -10.58
CA GLU A 387 5.19 7.87 -10.42
C GLU A 387 5.26 7.42 -8.95
N ILE A 388 5.85 6.26 -8.72
CA ILE A 388 6.31 5.91 -7.39
C ILE A 388 7.58 6.71 -7.15
N LEU A 389 7.46 7.79 -6.40
CA LEU A 389 8.54 8.77 -6.21
C LEU A 389 9.70 8.22 -5.39
N ILE A 390 9.40 7.32 -4.46
CA ILE A 390 10.42 6.68 -3.64
C ILE A 390 10.71 5.31 -4.23
N PRO A 391 11.93 5.09 -4.75
CA PRO A 391 12.29 3.80 -5.32
C PRO A 391 12.28 2.70 -4.25
N PRO A 392 12.19 1.43 -4.65
CA PRO A 392 12.33 0.30 -3.75
C PRO A 392 13.67 0.34 -3.00
N LEU A 393 13.63 0.62 -1.69
CA LEU A 393 14.82 0.65 -0.83
C LEU A 393 14.68 -0.40 0.29
N LYS A 394 15.71 -1.25 0.45
CA LYS A 394 15.72 -2.32 1.46
C LYS A 394 15.54 -1.78 2.89
N ASN A 395 16.10 -0.59 3.15
CA ASN A 395 16.16 0.03 4.48
C ASN A 395 15.45 1.39 4.49
N LEU A 396 14.30 1.52 3.80
CA LEU A 396 13.56 2.80 3.69
C LEU A 396 13.31 3.45 5.07
N ASN A 397 12.99 2.67 6.10
CA ASN A 397 12.77 3.21 7.45
C ASN A 397 14.03 3.85 8.05
N VAL A 398 15.23 3.35 7.73
CA VAL A 398 16.49 3.96 8.16
C VAL A 398 16.69 5.30 7.45
N LEU A 399 16.40 5.37 6.16
CA LEU A 399 16.47 6.62 5.39
C LEU A 399 15.48 7.66 5.92
N LYS A 400 14.23 7.26 6.15
CA LYS A 400 13.20 8.12 6.74
C LYS A 400 13.68 8.68 8.07
N LYS A 401 14.10 7.81 8.97
CA LYS A 401 14.60 8.22 10.29
C LYS A 401 15.76 9.20 10.16
N ALA A 402 16.77 8.88 9.34
CA ALA A 402 17.92 9.74 9.14
C ALA A 402 17.54 11.15 8.64
N ILE A 403 16.65 11.24 7.65
CA ILE A 403 16.23 12.52 7.09
C ILE A 403 15.32 13.28 8.04
N TYR A 404 14.27 12.64 8.58
CA TYR A 404 13.25 13.32 9.37
C TYR A 404 13.79 13.83 10.72
N GLU A 405 14.55 13.01 11.46
CA GLU A 405 15.12 13.42 12.76
C GLU A 405 16.11 14.59 12.60
N ASN A 406 16.96 14.55 11.57
CA ASN A 406 17.89 15.65 11.33
C ASN A 406 17.17 16.92 10.83
N LEU A 407 16.11 16.77 10.07
CA LEU A 407 15.28 17.91 9.65
C LEU A 407 14.54 18.52 10.86
N GLN A 408 13.99 17.71 11.75
CA GLN A 408 13.40 18.15 13.02
C GLN A 408 14.41 18.93 13.88
N ALA A 409 15.65 18.44 14.01
CA ALA A 409 16.71 19.12 14.74
C ALA A 409 17.05 20.51 14.14
N ALA A 410 17.04 20.63 12.81
CA ALA A 410 17.21 21.92 12.16
C ALA A 410 16.01 22.84 12.37
N MET A 411 14.79 22.32 12.32
CA MET A 411 13.56 23.08 12.60
C MET A 411 13.50 23.60 14.03
N SER A 412 13.99 22.80 15.00
CA SER A 412 14.06 23.17 16.43
C SER A 412 15.21 24.13 16.74
N GLY A 413 16.10 24.40 15.77
CA GLY A 413 17.27 25.26 15.96
C GLY A 413 18.43 24.57 16.70
N GLU A 414 18.38 23.24 16.85
CA GLU A 414 19.44 22.45 17.50
C GLU A 414 20.69 22.32 16.61
N THR A 415 20.51 22.45 15.29
CA THR A 415 21.59 22.38 14.31
C THR A 415 21.30 23.25 13.09
N THR A 416 22.31 23.49 12.25
CA THR A 416 22.11 24.18 10.96
C THR A 416 21.60 23.22 9.89
N VAL A 417 21.02 23.76 8.83
CA VAL A 417 20.57 22.95 7.69
C VAL A 417 21.73 22.18 7.05
N GLU A 418 22.89 22.81 6.90
CA GLU A 418 24.09 22.18 6.37
C GLU A 418 24.52 20.98 7.20
N GLN A 419 24.53 21.13 8.52
CA GLN A 419 24.93 20.05 9.42
C GLN A 419 23.86 18.96 9.47
N ALA A 420 22.58 19.32 9.48
CA ALA A 420 21.46 18.39 9.50
C ALA A 420 21.49 17.42 8.28
N ILE A 421 21.62 17.96 7.07
CA ILE A 421 21.66 17.12 5.86
C ILE A 421 22.94 16.28 5.78
N ALA A 422 24.08 16.79 6.25
CA ALA A 422 25.33 16.03 6.31
C ALA A 422 25.23 14.87 7.34
N ASN A 423 24.65 15.13 8.50
CA ASN A 423 24.39 14.09 9.53
C ASN A 423 23.43 13.02 9.00
N ALA A 424 22.34 13.44 8.32
CA ALA A 424 21.41 12.50 7.70
C ALA A 424 22.09 11.58 6.69
N ALA A 425 22.96 12.14 5.83
CA ALA A 425 23.72 11.35 4.85
C ALA A 425 24.68 10.38 5.53
N THR A 426 25.40 10.82 6.55
CA THR A 426 26.30 9.95 7.32
C THR A 426 25.56 8.81 8.03
N THR A 427 24.41 9.13 8.64
CA THR A 427 23.55 8.15 9.33
C THR A 427 23.04 7.08 8.36
N TRP A 428 22.58 7.50 7.18
CA TRP A 428 22.13 6.56 6.13
C TRP A 428 23.29 5.67 5.67
N ASP A 429 24.44 6.27 5.31
CA ASP A 429 25.58 5.55 4.76
C ASP A 429 26.22 4.56 5.75
N ALA A 430 26.05 4.78 7.06
CA ALA A 430 26.46 3.85 8.10
C ALA A 430 25.47 2.70 8.33
N GLY A 431 24.23 2.86 7.91
CA GLY A 431 23.14 1.89 8.12
C GLY A 431 22.90 0.89 6.96
N ILE A 432 23.69 0.98 5.87
CA ILE A 432 23.54 0.14 4.67
C ILE A 432 24.61 -0.94 4.53
#